data_ec60295da2c56491aee0748d17fdf97a
#
_entry.id   ec60295da2c56491aee0748d17fdf97a
#
_cell.length_a   1.000
_cell.length_b   1.000
_cell.length_c   1.000
_cell.angle_alpha   90.00
_cell.angle_beta   90.00
_cell.angle_gamma   90.00
#
_symmetry.space_group_name_H-M   'P 1'
#
loop_
_entity.id
_entity.type
_entity.pdbx_description
1 polymer ?
#
loop_
_entity_poly.entity_id
_entity_poly.type
_entity_poly.pdbx_seq_one_letter_code
_entity_poly.pdbx_strand_id
1 'polypeptide(L)'
;MGSEMCIRDRLTPYIAAADALITTAAVPGRQAPLLVTADMVEQMRPGSVVVDLAAETGGNVEGSQPGRVVRIGAAQVWGGANLPSQMPGPASRLYAQNVVNLVTLMTREGAFSPDFDDEIVAGSCVTHEGAVRHDPTRLALEGPPEGAPS
;
A
#
# COMPACT_ATOMS: atom_id res chain seq x y z
N MET A 1 11.84 -9.94 -16.40
CA MET A 1 11.00 -11.17 -16.51
C MET A 1 11.58 -12.40 -15.79
N GLY A 2 12.89 -12.58 -15.63
CA GLY A 2 13.45 -13.77 -14.95
C GLY A 2 13.38 -13.77 -13.42
N SER A 3 13.42 -12.62 -12.74
CA SER A 3 13.49 -12.57 -11.27
C SER A 3 12.14 -12.80 -10.57
N GLU A 4 11.04 -12.36 -11.15
CA GLU A 4 9.70 -12.54 -10.57
C GLU A 4 9.23 -13.99 -10.63
N MET A 5 9.53 -14.70 -11.71
CA MET A 5 9.22 -16.13 -11.85
C MET A 5 9.98 -16.95 -10.82
N CYS A 6 11.28 -16.67 -10.59
CA CYS A 6 12.08 -17.30 -9.55
C CYS A 6 11.53 -17.08 -8.12
N ILE A 7 10.99 -15.91 -7.84
CA ILE A 7 10.43 -15.61 -6.52
C ILE A 7 9.13 -16.40 -6.30
N ARG A 8 8.24 -16.42 -7.29
CA ARG A 8 6.98 -17.19 -7.23
C ARG A 8 7.22 -18.68 -7.07
N ASP A 9 8.13 -19.26 -7.85
CA ASP A 9 8.49 -20.69 -7.73
C ASP A 9 8.99 -21.05 -6.33
N ARG A 10 9.73 -20.14 -5.70
CA ARG A 10 10.23 -20.33 -4.34
C ARG A 10 9.15 -20.16 -3.26
N LEU A 11 8.14 -19.32 -3.50
CA LEU A 11 7.04 -19.10 -2.55
C LEU A 11 5.98 -20.21 -2.61
N THR A 12 5.74 -20.78 -3.77
CA THR A 12 4.69 -21.78 -4.01
C THR A 12 4.65 -22.91 -2.95
N PRO A 13 5.77 -23.60 -2.62
CA PRO A 13 5.72 -24.69 -1.65
C PRO A 13 5.38 -24.22 -0.22
N TYR A 14 5.76 -22.99 0.16
CA TYR A 14 5.41 -22.43 1.45
C TYR A 14 3.92 -22.07 1.52
N ILE A 15 3.38 -21.49 0.44
CA ILE A 15 1.96 -21.14 0.34
C ILE A 15 1.11 -22.41 0.37
N ALA A 16 1.46 -23.44 -0.39
CA ALA A 16 0.76 -24.71 -0.42
C ALA A 16 0.73 -25.41 0.94
N ALA A 17 1.76 -25.22 1.77
CA ALA A 17 1.85 -25.79 3.11
C ALA A 17 1.16 -24.95 4.21
N ALA A 18 0.82 -23.69 3.92
CA ALA A 18 0.25 -22.77 4.89
C ALA A 18 -1.24 -23.04 5.13
N ASP A 19 -1.68 -22.90 6.38
CA ASP A 19 -3.10 -22.92 6.76
C ASP A 19 -3.71 -21.50 6.70
N ALA A 20 -2.88 -20.46 6.86
CA ALA A 20 -3.25 -19.06 6.74
C ALA A 20 -2.16 -18.28 6.00
N LEU A 21 -2.56 -17.45 5.04
CA LEU A 21 -1.69 -16.55 4.30
C LEU A 21 -2.21 -15.12 4.45
N ILE A 22 -1.34 -14.19 4.81
CA ILE A 22 -1.67 -12.76 4.90
C ILE A 22 -0.74 -11.99 3.96
N THR A 23 -1.32 -11.18 3.08
CA THR A 23 -0.58 -10.32 2.15
C THR A 23 -0.82 -8.86 2.48
N THR A 24 0.26 -8.06 2.49
CA THR A 24 0.23 -6.66 2.95
C THR A 24 1.03 -5.72 2.04
N ALA A 25 1.49 -6.17 0.89
CA ALA A 25 2.32 -5.36 0.02
C ALA A 25 1.50 -4.26 -0.64
N ALA A 26 1.75 -3.02 -0.25
CA ALA A 26 1.13 -1.84 -0.81
C ALA A 26 2.20 -0.85 -1.28
N VAL A 27 1.94 -0.19 -2.42
CA VAL A 27 2.78 0.90 -2.92
C VAL A 27 1.92 2.16 -2.91
N PRO A 28 2.30 3.19 -2.13
CA PRO A 28 1.53 4.44 -2.06
C PRO A 28 1.29 5.04 -3.45
N GLY A 29 0.03 5.39 -3.76
CA GLY A 29 -0.36 6.02 -5.01
C GLY A 29 -0.27 5.12 -6.26
N ARG A 30 -0.03 3.82 -6.11
CA ARG A 30 0.06 2.85 -7.22
C ARG A 30 -0.75 1.59 -6.93
N GLN A 31 -1.01 0.83 -7.98
CA GLN A 31 -1.60 -0.49 -7.85
C GLN A 31 -0.68 -1.43 -7.06
N ALA A 32 -1.26 -2.24 -6.17
CA ALA A 32 -0.54 -3.25 -5.42
C ALA A 32 0.09 -4.30 -6.35
N PRO A 33 1.29 -4.79 -6.06
CA PRO A 33 1.91 -5.84 -6.87
C PRO A 33 1.17 -7.17 -6.70
N LEU A 34 0.95 -7.88 -7.79
CA LEU A 34 0.44 -9.25 -7.76
C LEU A 34 1.56 -10.21 -7.32
N LEU A 35 1.41 -10.78 -6.13
CA LEU A 35 2.41 -11.66 -5.52
C LEU A 35 2.02 -13.13 -5.57
N VAL A 36 0.72 -13.43 -5.43
CA VAL A 36 0.16 -14.77 -5.30
C VAL A 36 -0.84 -15.01 -6.43
N THR A 37 -0.59 -16.00 -7.26
CA THR A 37 -1.49 -16.38 -8.34
C THR A 37 -2.61 -17.30 -7.83
N ALA A 38 -3.70 -17.41 -8.59
CA ALA A 38 -4.78 -18.34 -8.29
C ALA A 38 -4.27 -19.79 -8.19
N ASP A 39 -3.39 -20.20 -9.10
CA ASP A 39 -2.79 -21.53 -9.09
C ASP A 39 -2.00 -21.85 -7.81
N MET A 40 -1.37 -20.84 -7.20
CA MET A 40 -0.67 -21.01 -5.93
C MET A 40 -1.68 -21.21 -4.78
N VAL A 41 -2.80 -20.47 -4.80
CA VAL A 41 -3.86 -20.60 -3.79
C VAL A 41 -4.59 -21.95 -3.92
N GLU A 42 -4.80 -22.43 -5.15
CA GLU A 42 -5.43 -23.73 -5.41
C GLU A 42 -4.66 -24.91 -4.81
N GLN A 43 -3.36 -24.77 -4.63
CA GLN A 43 -2.50 -25.78 -3.99
C GLN A 43 -2.59 -25.80 -2.45
N MET A 44 -3.25 -24.80 -1.86
CA MET A 44 -3.44 -24.76 -0.40
C MET A 44 -4.39 -25.86 0.09
N ARG A 45 -4.25 -26.24 1.34
CA ARG A 45 -5.07 -27.27 1.96
C ARG A 45 -6.54 -26.87 2.06
N PRO A 46 -7.47 -27.81 2.02
CA PRO A 46 -8.87 -27.52 2.29
C PRO A 46 -9.07 -26.85 3.65
N GLY A 47 -9.84 -25.75 3.65
CA GLY A 47 -10.09 -24.95 4.86
C GLY A 47 -9.06 -23.87 5.15
N SER A 48 -8.02 -23.75 4.32
CA SER A 48 -7.05 -22.64 4.42
C SER A 48 -7.70 -21.29 4.15
N VAL A 49 -7.12 -20.24 4.74
CA VAL A 49 -7.61 -18.88 4.64
C VAL A 49 -6.52 -17.96 4.08
N VAL A 50 -6.89 -17.13 3.13
CA VAL A 50 -6.03 -16.06 2.60
C VAL A 50 -6.64 -14.72 2.93
N VAL A 51 -5.84 -13.81 3.48
CA VAL A 51 -6.23 -12.44 3.83
C VAL A 51 -5.39 -11.48 2.97
N ASP A 52 -6.02 -10.82 2.02
CA ASP A 52 -5.38 -9.82 1.16
C ASP A 52 -5.73 -8.40 1.64
N LEU A 53 -4.81 -7.77 2.35
CA LEU A 53 -5.00 -6.41 2.89
C LEU A 53 -4.81 -5.32 1.82
N ALA A 54 -4.29 -5.66 0.66
CA ALA A 54 -4.09 -4.74 -0.46
C ALA A 54 -5.21 -4.78 -1.51
N ALA A 55 -6.30 -5.50 -1.25
CA ALA A 55 -7.37 -5.74 -2.22
C ALA A 55 -7.96 -4.45 -2.83
N GLU A 56 -8.10 -3.36 -2.04
CA GLU A 56 -8.63 -2.07 -2.53
C GLU A 56 -7.73 -1.39 -3.57
N THR A 57 -6.45 -1.70 -3.58
CA THR A 57 -5.47 -1.12 -4.50
C THR A 57 -5.04 -2.08 -5.60
N GLY A 58 -5.88 -3.07 -5.91
CA GLY A 58 -5.65 -4.06 -6.96
C GLY A 58 -5.33 -5.46 -6.48
N GLY A 59 -4.97 -5.61 -5.20
CA GLY A 59 -4.72 -6.89 -4.54
C GLY A 59 -3.35 -7.51 -4.79
N ASN A 60 -2.87 -8.22 -3.78
CA ASN A 60 -1.67 -9.05 -3.91
C ASN A 60 -1.99 -10.48 -4.34
N VAL A 61 -3.26 -10.88 -4.25
CA VAL A 61 -3.76 -12.23 -4.55
C VAL A 61 -4.69 -12.16 -5.76
N GLU A 62 -4.38 -12.94 -6.78
CA GLU A 62 -5.22 -13.03 -7.97
C GLU A 62 -6.63 -13.51 -7.62
N GLY A 63 -7.65 -12.80 -8.13
CA GLY A 63 -9.05 -13.09 -7.84
C GLY A 63 -9.57 -12.56 -6.52
N SER A 64 -8.72 -11.94 -5.69
CA SER A 64 -9.15 -11.21 -4.48
C SER A 64 -10.10 -10.07 -4.83
N GLN A 65 -11.14 -9.86 -4.02
CA GLN A 65 -12.15 -8.82 -4.21
C GLN A 65 -12.31 -8.00 -2.93
N PRO A 66 -12.21 -6.66 -2.99
CA PRO A 66 -12.37 -5.81 -1.82
C PRO A 66 -13.70 -6.02 -1.10
N GLY A 67 -13.66 -6.21 0.21
CA GLY A 67 -14.82 -6.38 1.07
C GLY A 67 -15.56 -7.70 0.91
N ARG A 68 -15.01 -8.66 0.17
CA ARG A 68 -15.67 -9.95 -0.10
C ARG A 68 -14.81 -11.13 0.29
N VAL A 69 -15.47 -12.24 0.58
CA VAL A 69 -14.86 -13.57 0.65
C VAL A 69 -15.13 -14.26 -0.68
N VAL A 70 -14.08 -14.63 -1.38
CA VAL A 70 -14.15 -15.45 -2.60
C VAL A 70 -13.52 -16.80 -2.34
N ARG A 71 -13.88 -17.81 -3.12
CA ARG A 71 -13.29 -19.15 -3.03
C ARG A 71 -12.39 -19.39 -4.24
N ILE A 72 -11.16 -19.81 -3.95
CA ILE A 72 -10.18 -20.20 -4.96
C ILE A 72 -9.71 -21.62 -4.60
N GLY A 73 -10.03 -22.59 -5.42
CA GLY A 73 -9.85 -23.99 -5.07
C GLY A 73 -10.57 -24.37 -3.78
N ALA A 74 -9.84 -24.90 -2.80
CA ALA A 74 -10.34 -25.27 -1.50
C ALA A 74 -10.15 -24.19 -0.41
N ALA A 75 -9.45 -23.10 -0.72
CA ALA A 75 -9.17 -22.00 0.19
C ALA A 75 -10.23 -20.89 0.12
N GLN A 76 -10.39 -20.14 1.21
CA GLN A 76 -11.19 -18.92 1.29
C GLN A 76 -10.25 -17.71 1.20
N VAL A 77 -10.52 -16.79 0.29
CA VAL A 77 -9.75 -15.55 0.12
C VAL A 77 -10.63 -14.36 0.52
N TRP A 78 -10.24 -13.66 1.57
CA TRP A 78 -10.88 -12.43 2.00
C TRP A 78 -10.06 -11.22 1.54
N GLY A 79 -10.66 -10.36 0.73
CA GLY A 79 -10.11 -9.07 0.36
C GLY A 79 -10.47 -8.01 1.39
N GLY A 80 -9.46 -7.43 2.04
CA GLY A 80 -9.67 -6.33 2.97
C GLY A 80 -10.23 -5.10 2.28
N ALA A 81 -11.19 -4.42 2.92
CA ALA A 81 -11.70 -3.14 2.47
C ALA A 81 -11.99 -2.23 3.65
N ASN A 82 -11.57 -0.97 3.54
CA ASN A 82 -11.80 0.06 4.55
C ASN A 82 -11.44 -0.40 5.98
N LEU A 83 -10.29 -1.06 6.11
CA LEU A 83 -9.83 -1.65 7.37
C LEU A 83 -9.73 -0.63 8.53
N PRO A 84 -9.23 0.61 8.30
CA PRO A 84 -9.18 1.61 9.37
C PRO A 84 -10.54 1.89 10.00
N SER A 85 -11.62 1.89 9.21
CA SER A 85 -12.97 2.10 9.71
C SER A 85 -13.52 0.91 10.51
N GLN A 86 -12.99 -0.28 10.28
CA GLN A 86 -13.36 -1.49 11.05
C GLN A 86 -12.65 -1.53 12.42
N MET A 87 -11.54 -0.78 12.56
CA MET A 87 -10.76 -0.68 13.79
C MET A 87 -10.49 0.81 14.13
N PRO A 88 -11.54 1.64 14.36
CA PRO A 88 -11.39 3.09 14.42
C PRO A 88 -10.49 3.56 15.56
N GLY A 89 -10.54 2.91 16.72
CA GLY A 89 -9.71 3.28 17.87
C GLY A 89 -8.22 3.13 17.63
N PRO A 90 -7.71 1.93 17.27
CA PRO A 90 -6.31 1.72 16.92
C PRO A 90 -5.86 2.55 15.72
N ALA A 91 -6.66 2.62 14.65
CA ALA A 91 -6.32 3.36 13.44
C ALA A 91 -6.16 4.87 13.71
N SER A 92 -7.12 5.47 14.43
CA SER A 92 -7.05 6.89 14.79
C SER A 92 -5.85 7.21 15.67
N ARG A 93 -5.48 6.31 16.59
CA ARG A 93 -4.32 6.52 17.47
C ARG A 93 -3.01 6.51 16.67
N LEU A 94 -2.84 5.57 15.74
CA LEU A 94 -1.66 5.50 14.88
C LEU A 94 -1.58 6.72 13.96
N TYR A 95 -2.70 7.13 13.37
CA TYR A 95 -2.76 8.33 12.54
C TYR A 95 -2.41 9.60 13.33
N ALA A 96 -3.03 9.77 14.52
CA ALA A 96 -2.76 10.90 15.38
C ALA A 96 -1.27 10.98 15.78
N GLN A 97 -0.62 9.84 16.04
CA GLN A 97 0.81 9.80 16.34
C GLN A 97 1.65 10.31 15.16
N ASN A 98 1.31 9.93 13.95
CA ASN A 98 2.01 10.42 12.75
C ASN A 98 1.83 11.94 12.58
N VAL A 99 0.62 12.45 12.79
CA VAL A 99 0.34 13.90 12.75
C VAL A 99 1.15 14.65 13.82
N VAL A 100 1.16 14.14 15.06
CA VAL A 100 1.94 14.74 16.15
C VAL A 100 3.43 14.76 15.82
N ASN A 101 3.97 13.65 15.31
CA ASN A 101 5.38 13.57 14.92
C ASN A 101 5.73 14.61 13.85
N LEU A 102 4.89 14.74 12.81
CA LEU A 102 5.10 15.71 11.73
C LEU A 102 5.02 17.16 12.25
N VAL A 103 3.99 17.48 13.06
CA VAL A 103 3.85 18.83 13.64
C VAL A 103 5.04 19.16 14.55
N THR A 104 5.50 18.19 15.35
CA THR A 104 6.68 18.37 16.21
C THR A 104 7.93 18.65 15.37
N LEU A 105 8.13 17.92 14.27
CA LEU A 105 9.25 18.12 13.35
C LEU A 105 9.25 19.54 12.74
N MET A 106 8.06 20.09 12.47
CA MET A 106 7.87 21.42 11.90
C MET A 106 7.75 22.53 12.95
N THR A 107 8.00 22.24 14.24
CA THR A 107 7.86 23.21 15.33
C THR A 107 9.21 23.42 16.01
N ARG A 108 9.67 24.66 16.06
CA ARG A 108 10.89 25.07 16.80
C ARG A 108 10.52 26.16 17.79
N GLU A 109 10.90 26.02 19.06
CA GLU A 109 10.66 27.00 20.13
C GLU A 109 9.19 27.45 20.25
N GLY A 110 8.24 26.53 19.96
CA GLY A 110 6.81 26.81 20.01
C GLY A 110 6.23 27.53 18.78
N ALA A 111 7.04 27.82 17.76
CA ALA A 111 6.61 28.42 16.50
C ALA A 111 6.65 27.44 15.35
N PHE A 112 5.70 27.57 14.41
CA PHE A 112 5.71 26.81 13.17
C PHE A 112 6.91 27.25 12.30
N SER A 113 7.83 26.35 12.06
CA SER A 113 9.10 26.61 11.35
C SER A 113 9.51 25.37 10.55
N PRO A 114 8.86 25.09 9.40
CA PRO A 114 9.18 23.93 8.59
C PRO A 114 10.55 24.07 7.94
N ASP A 115 11.36 23.03 8.07
CA ASP A 115 12.66 22.92 7.44
C ASP A 115 12.53 22.08 6.15
N PHE A 116 12.58 22.73 5.01
CA PHE A 116 12.41 22.04 3.71
C PHE A 116 13.67 21.34 3.20
N ASP A 117 14.78 21.39 3.94
CA ASP A 117 15.94 20.54 3.69
C ASP A 117 15.74 19.14 4.31
N ASP A 118 14.76 18.99 5.22
CA ASP A 118 14.32 17.69 5.74
C ASP A 118 13.40 17.00 4.71
N GLU A 119 13.74 15.77 4.33
CA GLU A 119 13.03 15.00 3.30
C GLU A 119 11.57 14.72 3.66
N ILE A 120 11.24 14.55 4.95
CA ILE A 120 9.88 14.28 5.43
C ILE A 120 9.04 15.54 5.31
N VAL A 121 9.58 16.69 5.72
CA VAL A 121 8.92 17.99 5.62
C VAL A 121 8.70 18.36 4.16
N ALA A 122 9.73 18.28 3.34
CA ALA A 122 9.66 18.57 1.91
C ALA A 122 8.66 17.65 1.20
N GLY A 123 8.72 16.33 1.45
CA GLY A 123 7.84 15.34 0.84
C GLY A 123 6.37 15.43 1.31
N SER A 124 6.11 16.02 2.47
CA SER A 124 4.76 16.24 3.01
C SER A 124 4.13 17.55 2.53
N CYS A 125 4.91 18.44 1.93
CA CYS A 125 4.46 19.77 1.52
C CYS A 125 3.95 19.75 0.09
N VAL A 126 2.64 19.93 -0.10
CA VAL A 126 2.04 20.04 -1.43
C VAL A 126 2.19 21.45 -1.99
N THR A 127 1.88 22.47 -1.15
CA THR A 127 1.96 23.88 -1.57
C THR A 127 2.61 24.71 -0.46
N HIS A 128 3.42 25.70 -0.84
CA HIS A 128 4.02 26.65 0.08
C HIS A 128 4.22 28.01 -0.62
N GLU A 129 3.85 29.10 0.03
CA GLU A 129 4.01 30.49 -0.46
C GLU A 129 3.49 30.69 -1.90
N GLY A 130 2.34 30.08 -2.21
CA GLY A 130 1.70 30.20 -3.53
C GLY A 130 2.29 29.30 -4.64
N ALA A 131 3.31 28.52 -4.36
CA ALA A 131 3.89 27.57 -5.31
C ALA A 131 3.51 26.12 -4.97
N VAL A 132 3.34 25.28 -6.00
CA VAL A 132 3.19 23.82 -5.84
C VAL A 132 4.58 23.20 -5.72
N ARG A 133 4.88 22.62 -4.55
CA ARG A 133 6.19 22.01 -4.25
C ARG A 133 6.25 20.51 -4.54
N HIS A 134 5.11 19.83 -4.51
CA HIS A 134 5.04 18.40 -4.79
C HIS A 134 5.07 18.16 -6.31
N ASP A 135 6.18 17.69 -6.85
CA ASP A 135 6.39 17.49 -8.27
C ASP A 135 5.31 16.69 -9.00
N PRO A 136 4.82 15.53 -8.47
CA PRO A 136 3.73 14.82 -9.13
C PRO A 136 2.44 15.65 -9.27
N THR A 137 2.11 16.46 -8.26
CA THR A 137 0.96 17.36 -8.31
C THR A 137 1.18 18.50 -9.31
N ARG A 138 2.36 19.08 -9.33
CA ARG A 138 2.73 20.14 -10.27
C ARG A 138 2.63 19.63 -11.71
N LEU A 139 3.20 18.46 -12.00
CA LEU A 139 3.13 17.84 -13.33
C LEU A 139 1.69 17.50 -13.76
N ALA A 140 0.83 17.10 -12.80
CA ALA A 140 -0.58 16.84 -13.10
C ALA A 140 -1.38 18.11 -13.42
N LEU A 141 -0.99 19.27 -12.86
CA LEU A 141 -1.65 20.55 -13.08
C LEU A 141 -1.10 21.31 -14.29
N GLU A 142 0.20 21.31 -14.48
CA GLU A 142 0.90 22.14 -15.46
C GLU A 142 1.29 21.37 -16.72
N GLY A 143 1.26 20.04 -16.68
CA GLY A 143 1.82 19.16 -17.70
C GLY A 143 3.33 18.97 -17.58
N PRO A 144 3.92 18.07 -18.37
CA PRO A 144 5.36 17.90 -18.39
C PRO A 144 6.04 19.19 -18.88
N PRO A 145 7.25 19.52 -18.37
CA PRO A 145 7.99 20.68 -18.82
C PRO A 145 8.23 20.62 -20.34
N GLU A 146 8.06 21.75 -21.03
CA GLU A 146 8.33 21.85 -22.46
C GLU A 146 9.76 21.39 -22.74
N GLY A 147 9.92 20.30 -23.51
CA GLY A 147 11.23 19.75 -23.89
C GLY A 147 11.63 18.45 -23.18
N ALA A 148 10.76 17.84 -22.40
CA ALA A 148 11.04 16.49 -21.87
C ALA A 148 11.02 15.47 -23.02
N PRO A 149 12.06 14.63 -23.21
CA PRO A 149 12.04 13.59 -24.24
C PRO A 149 10.95 12.56 -23.93
N SER A 150 10.16 12.24 -24.94
CA SER A 150 9.09 11.24 -24.95
C SER A 150 9.62 9.81 -24.77
#